data_bec1f0be67f78ad1cc61f502c36f182b
#
_entry.id   bec1f0be67f78ad1cc61f502c36f182b
#
_cell.length_a   1.000
_cell.length_b   1.000
_cell.length_c   1.000
_cell.angle_alpha   90.00
_cell.angle_beta   90.00
_cell.angle_gamma   90.00
#
_symmetry.space_group_name_H-M   'P 1'
#
loop_
_entity.id
_entity.type
_entity.pdbx_description
1 polymer ?
#
loop_
_entity_poly.entity_id
_entity_poly.type
_entity_poly.pdbx_seq_one_letter_code
_entity_poly.pdbx_strand_id
1 'polypeptide(L)'
;MKNNQNLFFSPEEKGRAFSDVLKEVQEYISSKYSTLMVEGGSEEVKQQVKRYITKYICDYRITVKGKTQEQLIDDLYTEMAEFSFLTKYIFGTGIEEIDINSWRDIEIQYNDGRCEKLEEHFESPEHAVNVIRRMLHVSGMVLDNASPAVLGHLSKNIRIAVLKTPLVDEDVGSAASIRIVNPQSLKKENFVDGGTATGEMLDFLAECLRYGISICVRS
;
A
#
# COMPACT_ATOMS: atom_id res chain seq x y z
N MET A 1 -32.68 5.35 55.67
CA MET A 1 -32.55 5.99 54.37
C MET A 1 -31.08 5.89 53.95
N LYS A 2 -30.73 4.93 53.13
CA LYS A 2 -29.38 4.76 52.58
C LYS A 2 -29.46 5.04 51.09
N ASN A 3 -28.84 6.14 50.63
CA ASN A 3 -28.71 6.49 49.24
C ASN A 3 -27.75 5.50 48.56
N ASN A 4 -28.27 4.71 47.67
CA ASN A 4 -27.51 3.93 46.71
C ASN A 4 -27.20 4.85 45.48
N GLN A 5 -26.04 5.44 45.44
CA GLN A 5 -25.52 6.04 44.22
C GLN A 5 -24.91 4.91 43.38
N ASN A 6 -25.63 4.53 42.34
CA ASN A 6 -25.11 3.70 41.26
C ASN A 6 -24.02 4.49 40.53
N LEU A 7 -22.76 4.13 40.77
CA LEU A 7 -21.64 4.49 39.89
C LEU A 7 -21.79 3.67 38.60
N PHE A 8 -22.38 4.27 37.58
CA PHE A 8 -22.19 3.82 36.22
C PHE A 8 -20.76 4.18 35.81
N PHE A 9 -19.87 3.21 35.91
CA PHE A 9 -18.61 3.26 35.17
C PHE A 9 -18.95 3.12 33.69
N SER A 10 -18.93 4.22 32.95
CA SER A 10 -18.82 4.19 31.50
C SER A 10 -17.45 3.62 31.18
N PRO A 11 -17.34 2.56 30.35
CA PRO A 11 -16.04 2.15 29.85
C PRO A 11 -15.46 3.35 29.08
N GLU A 12 -14.35 3.89 29.52
CA GLU A 12 -13.57 4.81 28.70
C GLU A 12 -13.23 4.04 27.42
N GLU A 13 -13.92 4.36 26.35
CA GLU A 13 -13.52 3.96 25.00
C GLU A 13 -12.14 4.53 24.76
N LYS A 14 -11.12 3.72 24.91
CA LYS A 14 -9.77 4.02 24.42
C LYS A 14 -9.86 4.08 22.90
N GLY A 15 -10.25 5.25 22.38
CA GLY A 15 -10.21 5.48 20.94
C GLY A 15 -8.78 5.27 20.44
N ARG A 16 -8.63 4.54 19.36
CA ARG A 16 -7.35 4.25 18.73
C ARG A 16 -6.77 5.53 18.11
N ALA A 17 -5.46 5.61 17.96
CA ALA A 17 -4.84 6.71 17.23
C ALA A 17 -5.18 6.59 15.73
N PHE A 18 -5.48 7.70 15.08
CA PHE A 18 -5.82 7.74 13.66
C PHE A 18 -4.70 7.17 12.78
N SER A 19 -3.44 7.48 13.08
CA SER A 19 -2.27 6.97 12.38
C SER A 19 -2.16 5.44 12.38
N ASP A 20 -2.51 4.81 13.50
CA ASP A 20 -2.47 3.35 13.61
C ASP A 20 -3.58 2.70 12.78
N VAL A 21 -4.78 3.30 12.83
CA VAL A 21 -5.92 2.86 12.03
C VAL A 21 -5.65 3.03 10.53
N LEU A 22 -5.06 4.15 10.12
CA LEU A 22 -4.67 4.41 8.74
C LEU A 22 -3.72 3.32 8.21
N LYS A 23 -2.67 3.02 8.98
CA LYS A 23 -1.69 1.99 8.62
C LYS A 23 -2.32 0.61 8.46
N GLU A 24 -3.17 0.21 9.40
CA GLU A 24 -3.88 -1.08 9.33
C GLU A 24 -4.85 -1.17 8.16
N VAL A 25 -5.57 -0.08 7.86
CA VAL A 25 -6.48 -0.02 6.70
C VAL A 25 -5.70 -0.14 5.40
N GLN A 26 -4.55 0.53 5.29
CA GLN A 26 -3.66 0.40 4.14
C GLN A 26 -3.17 -1.05 3.96
N GLU A 27 -2.71 -1.68 5.04
CA GLU A 27 -2.28 -3.09 5.02
C GLU A 27 -3.43 -4.04 4.64
N TYR A 28 -4.63 -3.80 5.17
CA TYR A 28 -5.80 -4.59 4.85
C TYR A 28 -6.17 -4.50 3.36
N ILE A 29 -6.24 -3.29 2.82
CA ILE A 29 -6.58 -3.07 1.41
C ILE A 29 -5.51 -3.69 0.51
N SER A 30 -4.23 -3.43 0.78
CA SER A 30 -3.12 -3.99 0.00
C SER A 30 -3.09 -5.53 0.02
N SER A 31 -3.41 -6.16 1.16
CA SER A 31 -3.33 -7.62 1.31
C SER A 31 -4.50 -8.38 0.71
N LYS A 32 -5.71 -7.82 0.79
CA LYS A 32 -6.94 -8.54 0.41
C LYS A 32 -7.49 -8.17 -0.95
N TYR A 33 -7.24 -6.96 -1.41
CA TYR A 33 -7.89 -6.39 -2.60
C TYR A 33 -6.94 -6.07 -3.73
N SER A 34 -5.69 -6.50 -3.65
CA SER A 34 -4.74 -6.47 -4.78
C SER A 34 -5.21 -7.28 -6.00
N THR A 35 -6.26 -8.09 -5.86
CA THR A 35 -6.82 -8.96 -6.92
C THR A 35 -8.11 -8.43 -7.56
N LEU A 36 -8.60 -7.25 -7.19
CA LEU A 36 -9.82 -6.72 -7.80
C LEU A 36 -9.47 -5.88 -9.03
N MET A 37 -9.98 -6.26 -10.16
CA MET A 37 -9.91 -5.44 -11.37
C MET A 37 -10.69 -4.15 -11.13
N VAL A 38 -9.99 -3.04 -11.19
CA VAL A 38 -10.60 -1.72 -11.20
C VAL A 38 -10.83 -1.35 -12.66
N GLU A 39 -11.84 -1.92 -13.28
CA GLU A 39 -12.39 -1.43 -14.53
C GLU A 39 -13.34 -0.28 -14.19
N GLY A 40 -12.85 0.96 -14.24
CA GLY A 40 -13.70 2.11 -13.98
C GLY A 40 -12.95 3.44 -13.91
N GLY A 41 -13.69 4.54 -14.07
CA GLY A 41 -13.18 5.89 -13.94
C GLY A 41 -12.77 6.22 -12.50
N SER A 42 -12.14 7.39 -12.30
CA SER A 42 -11.60 7.79 -10.98
C SER A 42 -12.65 7.82 -9.86
N GLU A 43 -13.92 8.09 -10.15
CA GLU A 43 -15.00 8.11 -9.15
C GLU A 43 -15.43 6.70 -8.73
N GLU A 44 -15.39 5.72 -9.61
CA GLU A 44 -15.68 4.31 -9.29
C GLU A 44 -14.60 3.72 -8.38
N VAL A 45 -13.33 4.02 -8.65
CA VAL A 45 -12.20 3.66 -7.80
C VAL A 45 -12.36 4.25 -6.40
N LYS A 46 -12.75 5.53 -6.33
CA LYS A 46 -13.03 6.24 -5.08
C LYS A 46 -14.10 5.52 -4.25
N GLN A 47 -15.23 5.21 -4.88
CA GLN A 47 -16.33 4.52 -4.20
C GLN A 47 -15.91 3.12 -3.75
N GLN A 48 -15.09 2.44 -4.53
CA GLN A 48 -14.60 1.11 -4.20
C GLN A 48 -13.64 1.13 -3.01
N VAL A 49 -12.68 2.05 -2.99
CA VAL A 49 -11.77 2.23 -1.85
C VAL A 49 -12.56 2.59 -0.58
N LYS A 50 -13.52 3.52 -0.66
CA LYS A 50 -14.39 3.86 0.47
C LYS A 50 -15.19 2.66 0.97
N ARG A 51 -15.68 1.78 0.10
CA ARG A 51 -16.37 0.53 0.50
C ARG A 51 -15.45 -0.39 1.30
N TYR A 52 -14.19 -0.52 0.90
CA TYR A 52 -13.23 -1.36 1.61
C TYR A 52 -12.87 -0.78 2.97
N ILE A 53 -12.66 0.53 3.05
CA ILE A 53 -12.47 1.23 4.32
C ILE A 53 -13.67 1.00 5.24
N THR A 54 -14.89 1.23 4.73
CA THR A 54 -16.13 1.02 5.48
C THR A 54 -16.23 -0.40 5.99
N LYS A 55 -15.97 -1.39 5.12
CA LYS A 55 -16.01 -2.80 5.51
C LYS A 55 -15.03 -3.10 6.64
N TYR A 56 -13.79 -2.63 6.52
CA TYR A 56 -12.77 -2.84 7.56
C TYR A 56 -13.19 -2.23 8.90
N ILE A 57 -13.64 -0.97 8.89
CA ILE A 57 -14.09 -0.27 10.09
C ILE A 57 -15.26 -1.00 10.76
N CYS A 58 -16.24 -1.48 9.97
CA CYS A 58 -17.40 -2.21 10.49
C CYS A 58 -17.01 -3.59 11.02
N ASP A 59 -16.23 -4.37 10.27
CA ASP A 59 -15.83 -5.73 10.64
C ASP A 59 -15.02 -5.76 11.95
N TYR A 60 -14.13 -4.78 12.14
CA TYR A 60 -13.26 -4.69 13.32
C TYR A 60 -13.77 -3.70 14.38
N ARG A 61 -14.96 -3.10 14.20
CA ARG A 61 -15.58 -2.12 15.11
C ARG A 61 -14.63 -1.02 15.55
N ILE A 62 -13.93 -0.43 14.59
CA ILE A 62 -12.90 0.57 14.86
C ILE A 62 -13.56 1.92 15.15
N THR A 63 -13.10 2.56 16.23
CA THR A 63 -13.47 3.92 16.60
C THR A 63 -12.22 4.75 16.86
N VAL A 64 -12.26 6.01 16.44
CA VAL A 64 -11.21 7.00 16.71
C VAL A 64 -11.82 8.13 17.52
N LYS A 65 -11.14 8.54 18.59
CA LYS A 65 -11.64 9.59 19.49
C LYS A 65 -11.88 10.89 18.72
N GLY A 66 -13.07 11.44 18.89
CA GLY A 66 -13.43 12.74 18.30
C GLY A 66 -13.85 12.68 16.82
N LYS A 67 -14.01 11.50 16.23
CA LYS A 67 -14.49 11.33 14.84
C LYS A 67 -15.73 10.47 14.79
N THR A 68 -16.70 10.86 13.96
CA THR A 68 -17.80 9.96 13.58
C THR A 68 -17.28 8.90 12.61
N GLN A 69 -18.02 7.81 12.43
CA GLN A 69 -17.63 6.77 11.48
C GLN A 69 -17.51 7.30 10.05
N GLU A 70 -18.40 8.18 9.64
CA GLU A 70 -18.40 8.80 8.31
C GLU A 70 -17.18 9.72 8.14
N GLN A 71 -16.89 10.57 9.13
CA GLN A 71 -15.69 11.41 9.14
C GLN A 71 -14.42 10.56 9.10
N LEU A 72 -14.39 9.44 9.85
CA LEU A 72 -13.24 8.53 9.85
C LEU A 72 -13.02 7.91 8.47
N ILE A 73 -14.08 7.48 7.80
CA ILE A 73 -14.00 6.90 6.44
C ILE A 73 -13.50 7.96 5.45
N ASP A 74 -14.02 9.17 5.51
CA ASP A 74 -13.63 10.24 4.60
C ASP A 74 -12.19 10.70 4.82
N ASP A 75 -11.77 10.83 6.07
CA ASP A 75 -10.39 11.19 6.41
C ASP A 75 -9.40 10.10 5.98
N LEU A 76 -9.71 8.83 6.26
CA LEU A 76 -8.89 7.69 5.81
C LEU A 76 -8.80 7.64 4.29
N TYR A 77 -9.93 7.85 3.61
CA TYR A 77 -9.93 7.93 2.15
C TYR A 77 -9.07 9.09 1.66
N THR A 78 -9.20 10.28 2.24
CA THR A 78 -8.44 11.47 1.84
C THR A 78 -6.94 11.25 2.01
N GLU A 79 -6.52 10.68 3.14
CA GLU A 79 -5.11 10.33 3.37
C GLU A 79 -4.59 9.29 2.38
N MET A 80 -5.43 8.33 1.99
CA MET A 80 -5.08 7.32 1.00
C MET A 80 -5.15 7.86 -0.44
N ALA A 81 -6.14 8.70 -0.76
CA ALA A 81 -6.33 9.32 -2.06
C ALA A 81 -5.32 10.43 -2.36
N GLU A 82 -4.65 10.95 -1.33
CA GLU A 82 -3.58 11.95 -1.47
C GLU A 82 -2.34 11.44 -2.24
N PHE A 83 -2.34 10.18 -2.65
CA PHE A 83 -1.38 9.63 -3.61
C PHE A 83 -1.70 10.03 -5.07
N SER A 84 -2.65 10.95 -5.26
CA SER A 84 -3.06 11.44 -6.57
C SER A 84 -3.55 10.27 -7.46
N PHE A 85 -3.27 10.32 -8.76
CA PHE A 85 -3.62 9.26 -9.71
C PHE A 85 -2.93 7.91 -9.39
N LEU A 86 -1.83 7.90 -8.65
CA LEU A 86 -1.12 6.67 -8.27
C LEU A 86 -1.96 5.75 -7.36
N THR A 87 -2.96 6.29 -6.66
CA THR A 87 -3.83 5.51 -5.76
C THR A 87 -4.45 4.31 -6.46
N LYS A 88 -4.97 4.50 -7.67
CA LYS A 88 -5.62 3.42 -8.43
C LYS A 88 -4.65 2.33 -8.87
N TYR A 89 -3.38 2.66 -9.07
CA TYR A 89 -2.34 1.71 -9.46
C TYR A 89 -1.76 0.98 -8.25
N ILE A 90 -1.51 1.69 -7.15
CA ILE A 90 -0.99 1.10 -5.90
C ILE A 90 -1.96 0.07 -5.33
N PHE A 91 -3.27 0.34 -5.43
CA PHE A 91 -4.33 -0.57 -4.96
C PHE A 91 -5.00 -1.35 -6.11
N GLY A 92 -4.50 -1.22 -7.33
CA GLY A 92 -4.94 -1.96 -8.50
C GLY A 92 -4.50 -3.43 -8.47
N THR A 93 -5.02 -4.20 -9.40
CA THR A 93 -4.66 -5.63 -9.51
C THR A 93 -3.69 -5.88 -10.64
N GLY A 94 -2.86 -6.89 -10.42
CA GLY A 94 -1.95 -7.35 -11.45
C GLY A 94 -0.75 -6.43 -11.67
N ILE A 95 -0.58 -5.38 -10.85
CA ILE A 95 0.58 -4.50 -10.90
C ILE A 95 1.63 -5.04 -9.95
N GLU A 96 2.86 -5.16 -10.42
CA GLU A 96 4.02 -5.59 -9.67
C GLU A 96 4.93 -4.42 -9.29
N GLU A 97 5.09 -3.46 -10.20
CA GLU A 97 5.97 -2.32 -9.97
C GLU A 97 5.43 -1.05 -10.64
N ILE A 98 5.69 0.10 -10.01
CA ILE A 98 5.42 1.43 -10.54
C ILE A 98 6.74 2.19 -10.48
N ASP A 99 7.27 2.55 -11.65
CA ASP A 99 8.50 3.31 -11.79
C ASP A 99 8.18 4.77 -12.15
N ILE A 100 8.60 5.67 -11.30
CA ILE A 100 8.50 7.11 -11.48
C ILE A 100 9.90 7.60 -11.87
N ASN A 101 10.14 7.76 -13.17
CA ASN A 101 11.42 8.26 -13.69
C ASN A 101 11.51 9.77 -13.60
N SER A 102 10.37 10.44 -13.67
CA SER A 102 10.22 11.89 -13.44
C SER A 102 8.76 12.21 -13.16
N TRP A 103 8.45 13.47 -12.86
CA TRP A 103 7.07 13.92 -12.64
C TRP A 103 6.11 13.65 -13.81
N ARG A 104 6.61 13.45 -15.03
CA ARG A 104 5.84 13.19 -16.26
C ARG A 104 6.20 11.89 -16.97
N ASP A 105 7.10 11.10 -16.41
CA ASP A 105 7.55 9.84 -16.99
C ASP A 105 7.35 8.73 -15.96
N ILE A 106 6.23 8.03 -16.09
CA ILE A 106 5.80 7.00 -15.14
C ILE A 106 5.45 5.74 -15.93
N GLU A 107 5.99 4.63 -15.49
CA GLU A 107 5.82 3.31 -16.09
C GLU A 107 5.28 2.33 -15.07
N ILE A 108 4.41 1.42 -15.53
CA ILE A 108 3.85 0.35 -14.72
C ILE A 108 4.29 -0.97 -15.30
N GLN A 109 4.77 -1.85 -14.42
CA GLN A 109 5.01 -3.24 -14.75
C GLN A 109 3.92 -4.12 -14.14
N TYR A 110 3.32 -4.94 -14.98
CA TYR A 110 2.32 -5.92 -14.58
C TYR A 110 2.96 -7.28 -14.25
N ASN A 111 2.27 -8.09 -13.46
CA ASN A 111 2.71 -9.42 -13.05
C ASN A 111 2.82 -10.44 -14.21
N ASP A 112 2.28 -10.11 -15.39
CA ASP A 112 2.44 -10.89 -16.63
C ASP A 112 3.66 -10.44 -17.47
N GLY A 113 4.45 -9.49 -16.95
CA GLY A 113 5.65 -8.96 -17.59
C GLY A 113 5.39 -7.84 -18.61
N ARG A 114 4.15 -7.41 -18.80
CA ARG A 114 3.85 -6.23 -19.61
C ARG A 114 4.30 -4.98 -18.90
N CYS A 115 4.89 -4.04 -19.66
CA CYS A 115 5.19 -2.69 -19.21
C CYS A 115 4.32 -1.70 -19.97
N GLU A 116 3.81 -0.71 -19.27
CA GLU A 116 2.95 0.34 -19.82
C GLU A 116 3.40 1.70 -19.30
N LYS A 117 3.63 2.62 -20.25
CA LYS A 117 3.92 4.00 -19.91
C LYS A 117 2.61 4.75 -19.74
N LEU A 118 2.45 5.43 -18.60
CA LEU A 118 1.22 6.15 -18.32
C LEU A 118 1.16 7.48 -19.08
N GLU A 119 -0.05 7.82 -19.53
CA GLU A 119 -0.37 9.16 -19.99
C GLU A 119 -0.62 10.13 -18.81
N GLU A 120 -1.02 9.58 -17.67
CA GLU A 120 -1.23 10.34 -16.43
C GLU A 120 0.12 10.64 -15.78
N HIS A 121 0.26 11.87 -15.32
CA HIS A 121 1.49 12.36 -14.71
C HIS A 121 1.17 13.38 -13.59
N PHE A 122 2.17 13.75 -12.82
CA PHE A 122 2.05 14.84 -11.86
C PHE A 122 1.98 16.19 -12.59
N GLU A 123 1.50 17.21 -11.90
CA GLU A 123 1.35 18.56 -12.48
C GLU A 123 2.69 19.30 -12.62
N SER A 124 3.63 19.00 -11.72
CA SER A 124 4.96 19.61 -11.69
C SER A 124 5.97 18.73 -10.93
N PRO A 125 7.29 19.02 -11.05
CA PRO A 125 8.30 18.38 -10.20
C PRO A 125 8.01 18.48 -8.71
N GLU A 126 7.58 19.66 -8.23
CA GLU A 126 7.25 19.91 -6.83
C GLU A 126 6.02 19.11 -6.39
N HIS A 127 5.02 18.99 -7.28
CA HIS A 127 3.83 18.18 -7.00
C HIS A 127 4.21 16.70 -6.81
N ALA A 128 5.07 16.15 -7.67
CA ALA A 128 5.59 14.79 -7.53
C ALA A 128 6.28 14.58 -6.17
N VAL A 129 7.20 15.47 -5.82
CA VAL A 129 7.92 15.43 -4.53
C VAL A 129 6.94 15.49 -3.34
N ASN A 130 5.92 16.34 -3.43
CA ASN A 130 4.95 16.50 -2.35
C ASN A 130 4.05 15.26 -2.19
N VAL A 131 3.60 14.66 -3.28
CA VAL A 131 2.82 13.40 -3.24
C VAL A 131 3.66 12.28 -2.63
N ILE A 132 4.88 12.08 -3.13
CA ILE A 132 5.78 11.03 -2.62
C ILE A 132 6.15 11.28 -1.15
N ARG A 133 6.38 12.53 -0.75
CA ARG A 133 6.66 12.88 0.65
C ARG A 133 5.47 12.53 1.56
N ARG A 134 4.23 12.77 1.14
CA ARG A 134 3.04 12.37 1.89
C ARG A 134 2.95 10.85 2.03
N MET A 135 3.19 10.10 0.94
CA MET A 135 3.23 8.62 0.99
C MET A 135 4.23 8.12 2.03
N LEU A 136 5.43 8.68 2.05
CA LEU A 136 6.48 8.32 2.99
C LEU A 136 6.13 8.70 4.42
N HIS A 137 5.53 9.88 4.62
CA HIS A 137 5.16 10.40 5.93
C HIS A 137 4.14 9.49 6.65
N VAL A 138 3.17 8.95 5.93
CA VAL A 138 2.19 7.97 6.46
C VAL A 138 2.88 6.74 7.05
N SER A 139 4.04 6.36 6.50
CA SER A 139 4.85 5.23 6.97
C SER A 139 5.96 5.64 7.95
N GLY A 140 5.94 6.89 8.43
CA GLY A 140 6.93 7.42 9.36
C GLY A 140 8.31 7.68 8.75
N MET A 141 8.40 7.71 7.41
CA MET A 141 9.65 8.01 6.70
C MET A 141 9.72 9.49 6.31
N VAL A 142 10.92 10.03 6.27
CA VAL A 142 11.18 11.43 5.95
C VAL A 142 12.02 11.54 4.70
N LEU A 143 11.57 12.36 3.74
CA LEU A 143 12.28 12.71 2.53
C LEU A 143 12.53 14.23 2.54
N ASP A 144 13.75 14.61 2.78
CA ASP A 144 14.16 16.01 2.84
C ASP A 144 15.55 16.22 2.19
N ASN A 145 16.15 17.39 2.38
CA ASN A 145 17.47 17.68 1.82
C ASN A 145 18.62 16.98 2.58
N ALA A 146 18.39 16.62 3.86
CA ALA A 146 19.38 15.86 4.63
C ALA A 146 19.29 14.36 4.34
N SER A 147 18.10 13.89 3.95
CA SER A 147 17.80 12.49 3.57
C SER A 147 17.18 12.47 2.16
N PRO A 148 17.95 12.72 1.09
CA PRO A 148 17.43 12.81 -0.27
C PRO A 148 17.17 11.44 -0.92
N ALA A 149 17.54 10.35 -0.25
CA ALA A 149 17.27 8.96 -0.63
C ALA A 149 16.56 8.24 0.51
N VAL A 150 15.45 7.57 0.18
CA VAL A 150 14.67 6.80 1.14
C VAL A 150 14.38 5.42 0.58
N LEU A 151 14.63 4.39 1.39
CA LEU A 151 14.28 3.00 1.13
C LEU A 151 13.42 2.50 2.27
N GLY A 152 12.27 1.94 1.97
CA GLY A 152 11.40 1.46 3.04
C GLY A 152 10.13 0.76 2.56
N HIS A 153 9.16 0.69 3.45
CA HIS A 153 7.88 0.03 3.22
C HIS A 153 6.75 1.03 3.46
N LEU A 154 5.89 1.20 2.47
CA LEU A 154 4.62 1.92 2.64
C LEU A 154 3.63 1.05 3.41
N SER A 155 3.69 -0.27 3.21
CA SER A 155 2.95 -1.29 3.95
C SER A 155 3.73 -2.60 3.97
N LYS A 156 3.18 -3.63 4.62
CA LYS A 156 3.79 -4.98 4.65
C LYS A 156 4.16 -5.50 3.25
N ASN A 157 3.34 -5.19 2.26
CA ASN A 157 3.46 -5.72 0.90
C ASN A 157 3.89 -4.67 -0.14
N ILE A 158 4.13 -3.43 0.25
CA ILE A 158 4.52 -2.35 -0.66
C ILE A 158 5.84 -1.76 -0.19
N ARG A 159 6.86 -1.93 -1.02
CA ARG A 159 8.17 -1.32 -0.83
C ARG A 159 8.29 -0.07 -1.69
N ILE A 160 9.08 0.88 -1.23
CA ILE A 160 9.37 2.10 -1.97
C ILE A 160 10.85 2.43 -1.87
N ALA A 161 11.42 2.79 -3.01
CA ALA A 161 12.74 3.41 -3.12
C ALA A 161 12.55 4.78 -3.75
N VAL A 162 13.10 5.83 -3.15
CA VAL A 162 12.93 7.21 -3.64
C VAL A 162 14.25 7.92 -3.64
N LEU A 163 14.46 8.70 -4.70
CA LEU A 163 15.54 9.68 -4.83
C LEU A 163 14.96 11.05 -5.15
N LYS A 164 15.47 12.10 -4.52
CA LYS A 164 15.18 13.49 -4.88
C LYS A 164 16.46 14.34 -4.99
N THR A 165 16.32 15.56 -5.38
CA THR A 165 17.42 16.54 -5.39
C THR A 165 18.15 16.56 -4.03
N PRO A 166 19.50 16.50 -3.99
CA PRO A 166 20.45 16.66 -5.09
C PRO A 166 20.87 15.38 -5.83
N LEU A 167 20.24 14.24 -5.59
CA LEU A 167 20.60 12.96 -6.24
C LEU A 167 19.97 12.79 -7.62
N VAL A 168 18.96 13.57 -7.92
CA VAL A 168 18.34 13.72 -9.24
C VAL A 168 18.24 15.21 -9.57
N ASP A 169 18.10 15.55 -10.84
CA ASP A 169 17.96 16.92 -11.30
C ASP A 169 16.64 17.54 -10.82
N GLU A 170 16.60 18.86 -10.64
CA GLU A 170 15.42 19.57 -10.13
C GLU A 170 14.21 19.44 -11.05
N ASP A 171 14.41 19.38 -12.35
CA ASP A 171 13.37 19.23 -13.36
C ASP A 171 12.77 17.82 -13.39
N VAL A 172 13.41 16.82 -12.81
CA VAL A 172 12.88 15.46 -12.57
C VAL A 172 11.90 15.47 -11.42
N GLY A 173 12.16 16.26 -10.40
CA GLY A 173 11.42 16.32 -9.15
C GLY A 173 11.80 15.18 -8.20
N SER A 174 11.34 13.98 -8.48
CA SER A 174 11.69 12.78 -7.72
C SER A 174 11.66 11.57 -8.64
N ALA A 175 12.63 10.68 -8.47
CA ALA A 175 12.61 9.34 -9.04
C ALA A 175 12.22 8.34 -7.94
N ALA A 176 11.31 7.41 -8.24
CA ALA A 176 10.89 6.42 -7.28
C ALA A 176 10.52 5.11 -7.96
N SER A 177 10.76 3.99 -7.27
CA SER A 177 10.23 2.67 -7.60
C SER A 177 9.35 2.20 -6.44
N ILE A 178 8.12 1.81 -6.76
CA ILE A 178 7.13 1.30 -5.81
C ILE A 178 6.84 -0.14 -6.20
N ARG A 179 7.32 -1.09 -5.41
CA ARG A 179 7.14 -2.51 -5.66
C ARG A 179 6.02 -3.08 -4.81
N ILE A 180 5.05 -3.69 -5.49
CA ILE A 180 3.87 -4.27 -4.88
C ILE A 180 4.04 -5.80 -4.87
N VAL A 181 4.28 -6.36 -3.68
CA VAL A 181 4.42 -7.80 -3.52
C VAL A 181 3.06 -8.41 -3.22
N ASN A 182 2.55 -9.19 -4.15
CA ASN A 182 1.32 -9.94 -3.93
C ASN A 182 1.61 -11.43 -3.64
N PRO A 183 1.76 -11.83 -2.37
CA PRO A 183 2.11 -13.21 -2.03
C PRO A 183 0.99 -14.21 -2.37
N GLN A 184 -0.24 -13.75 -2.63
CA GLN A 184 -1.37 -14.62 -3.00
C GLN A 184 -1.43 -14.94 -4.49
N SER A 185 -0.69 -14.22 -5.33
CA SER A 185 -0.66 -14.46 -6.78
C SER A 185 0.24 -15.65 -7.16
N LEU A 186 1.19 -16.04 -6.31
CA LEU A 186 2.13 -17.12 -6.57
C LEU A 186 1.65 -18.41 -5.91
N LYS A 187 0.98 -19.24 -6.69
CA LYS A 187 0.59 -20.59 -6.28
C LYS A 187 1.57 -21.62 -6.84
N LYS A 188 1.61 -22.82 -6.24
CA LYS A 188 2.44 -23.92 -6.70
C LYS A 188 2.22 -24.24 -8.19
N GLU A 189 0.96 -24.17 -8.62
CA GLU A 189 0.54 -24.42 -10.00
C GLU A 189 1.20 -23.46 -10.99
N ASN A 190 1.37 -22.18 -10.62
CA ASN A 190 2.01 -21.18 -11.48
C ASN A 190 3.47 -21.53 -11.81
N PHE A 191 4.20 -22.12 -10.87
CA PHE A 191 5.58 -22.56 -11.10
C PHE A 191 5.65 -23.82 -11.96
N VAL A 192 4.68 -24.72 -11.81
CA VAL A 192 4.61 -25.95 -12.58
C VAL A 192 4.19 -25.64 -14.02
N ASP A 193 3.11 -24.87 -14.20
CA ASP A 193 2.55 -24.50 -15.50
C ASP A 193 3.52 -23.60 -16.29
N GLY A 194 4.25 -22.74 -15.60
CA GLY A 194 5.30 -21.90 -16.18
C GLY A 194 6.62 -22.64 -16.44
N GLY A 195 6.70 -23.95 -16.13
CA GLY A 195 7.90 -24.75 -16.36
C GLY A 195 9.10 -24.38 -15.50
N THR A 196 8.91 -23.60 -14.44
CA THR A 196 9.99 -23.15 -13.54
C THR A 196 10.49 -24.27 -12.64
N ALA A 197 9.57 -25.12 -12.15
CA ALA A 197 9.89 -26.26 -11.30
C ALA A 197 8.83 -27.36 -11.43
N THR A 198 9.22 -28.61 -11.20
CA THR A 198 8.23 -29.70 -11.13
C THR A 198 7.50 -29.70 -9.78
N GLY A 199 6.32 -30.32 -9.73
CA GLY A 199 5.58 -30.48 -8.49
C GLY A 199 6.39 -31.18 -7.40
N GLU A 200 7.16 -32.23 -7.77
CA GLU A 200 8.04 -32.97 -6.85
C GLU A 200 9.17 -32.10 -6.29
N MET A 201 9.78 -31.24 -7.12
CA MET A 201 10.82 -30.31 -6.66
C MET A 201 10.26 -29.34 -5.62
N LEU A 202 9.06 -28.79 -5.87
CA LEU A 202 8.42 -27.86 -4.94
C LEU A 202 8.03 -28.54 -3.63
N ASP A 203 7.56 -29.81 -3.67
CA ASP A 203 7.24 -30.59 -2.48
C ASP A 203 8.49 -30.87 -1.67
N PHE A 204 9.58 -31.27 -2.31
CA PHE A 204 10.87 -31.49 -1.66
C PHE A 204 11.39 -30.21 -0.99
N LEU A 205 11.33 -29.06 -1.68
CA LEU A 205 11.74 -27.78 -1.10
C LEU A 205 10.85 -27.39 0.10
N ALA A 206 9.55 -27.63 0.02
CA ALA A 206 8.63 -27.38 1.12
C ALA A 206 8.95 -28.23 2.36
N GLU A 207 9.29 -29.52 2.16
CA GLU A 207 9.74 -30.38 3.26
C GLU A 207 11.07 -29.90 3.85
N CYS A 208 12.04 -29.52 3.02
CA CYS A 208 13.29 -28.94 3.50
C CYS A 208 13.05 -27.73 4.42
N LEU A 209 12.15 -26.82 4.01
CA LEU A 209 11.81 -25.63 4.82
C LEU A 209 11.12 -26.01 6.14
N ARG A 210 10.23 -27.01 6.14
CA ARG A 210 9.59 -27.52 7.37
C ARG A 210 10.59 -28.04 8.40
N TYR A 211 11.68 -28.62 7.92
CA TYR A 211 12.78 -29.12 8.77
C TYR A 211 13.84 -28.05 9.07
N GLY A 212 13.62 -26.79 8.70
CA GLY A 212 14.53 -25.69 9.00
C GLY A 212 15.81 -25.69 8.16
N ILE A 213 15.82 -26.39 7.02
CA ILE A 213 16.97 -26.42 6.11
C ILE A 213 17.04 -25.10 5.34
N SER A 214 18.19 -24.46 5.35
CA SER A 214 18.43 -23.26 4.54
C SER A 214 18.60 -23.64 3.08
N ILE A 215 17.84 -22.94 2.20
CA ILE A 215 17.84 -23.18 0.76
C ILE A 215 18.42 -21.95 0.06
N CYS A 216 19.34 -22.16 -0.87
CA CYS A 216 19.85 -21.13 -1.75
C CYS A 216 19.40 -21.45 -3.19
N VAL A 217 18.67 -20.51 -3.80
CA VAL A 217 18.27 -20.60 -5.21
C VAL A 217 19.14 -19.64 -6.01
N ARG A 218 19.71 -20.15 -7.09
CA ARG A 218 20.50 -19.34 -8.04
C ARG A 218 19.77 -19.30 -9.38
N SER A 219 19.55 -18.14 -9.91
CA SER A 219 19.10 -17.90 -11.30
C SER A 219 20.28 -17.94 -12.25
#